data_419c1338141db0075aea4945be0ef9ee
#
_entry.id   419c1338141db0075aea4945be0ef9ee
#
_cell.length_a   1.000
_cell.length_b   1.000
_cell.length_c   1.000
_cell.angle_alpha   90.00
_cell.angle_beta   90.00
_cell.angle_gamma   90.00
#
_symmetry.space_group_name_H-M   'P 1'
#
loop_
_entity.id
_entity.type
_entity.pdbx_description
1 polymer ?
#
loop_
_entity_poly.entity_id
_entity_poly.type
_entity_poly.pdbx_seq_one_letter_code
_entity_poly.pdbx_strand_id
1 'polypeptide(L)'
;MKKTTQLKQMILSTQLEFLMEAHSGMSAKIVEEAGFKGIWGSGLSISGSLGVRDNNEASWTQILDVLEFMSDATTVPILMDGDTGFGNFNNMRRLVKKLEQIDIAGVCIEDKIFPKTNSFLRDGAQPLADIKEFCGKIKAGKDIQKDDDFVIVARVEAFIAGWGLKEALKRAEAYRQAGADAILMHSKLSNACEIFDFMNEWGNRAPIAIVPTKYYTTPTEEFRKHNISLAIWANHIFRGSIQKMQEIAQQ
;
A
#
# COMPACT_ATOMS: atom_id res chain seq x y z
N MET A 1 1.71 12.91 19.18
CA MET A 1 2.38 13.02 17.86
C MET A 1 1.33 12.75 16.81
N LYS A 2 1.29 13.51 15.71
CA LYS A 2 0.33 13.29 14.60
C LYS A 2 0.53 11.91 13.98
N LYS A 3 -0.55 11.29 13.48
CA LYS A 3 -0.46 10.00 12.77
C LYS A 3 0.41 10.08 11.51
N THR A 4 0.36 11.20 10.79
CA THR A 4 1.24 11.48 9.65
C THR A 4 2.72 11.43 10.03
N THR A 5 3.11 12.14 11.10
CA THR A 5 4.49 12.14 11.60
C THR A 5 4.93 10.73 12.06
N GLN A 6 4.03 9.97 12.70
CA GLN A 6 4.32 8.57 13.10
C GLN A 6 4.63 7.70 11.88
N LEU A 7 3.79 7.74 10.84
CA LEU A 7 4.00 6.94 9.62
C LEU A 7 5.30 7.34 8.92
N LYS A 8 5.55 8.64 8.78
CA LYS A 8 6.77 9.15 8.16
C LYS A 8 8.03 8.68 8.89
N GLN A 9 8.01 8.72 10.23
CA GLN A 9 9.11 8.19 11.05
C GLN A 9 9.30 6.68 10.86
N MET A 10 8.22 5.89 10.78
CA MET A 10 8.31 4.46 10.50
C MET A 10 8.97 4.19 9.15
N ILE A 11 8.57 4.90 8.10
CA ILE A 11 9.11 4.74 6.75
C ILE A 11 10.60 5.13 6.69
N LEU A 12 10.99 6.16 7.41
CA LEU A 12 12.38 6.65 7.48
C LEU A 12 13.23 5.92 8.52
N SER A 13 12.64 4.99 9.26
CA SER A 13 13.35 4.21 10.28
C SER A 13 14.48 3.38 9.66
N THR A 14 15.58 3.24 10.40
CA THR A 14 16.67 2.31 10.05
C THR A 14 16.33 0.86 10.42
N GLN A 15 15.20 0.63 11.09
CA GLN A 15 14.69 -0.69 11.44
C GLN A 15 13.60 -1.09 10.45
N LEU A 16 13.47 -2.39 10.20
CA LEU A 16 12.32 -2.92 9.46
C LEU A 16 11.06 -2.75 10.31
N GLU A 17 10.13 -1.93 9.83
CA GLU A 17 8.83 -1.69 10.45
C GLU A 17 7.74 -2.53 9.77
N PHE A 18 6.60 -2.71 10.45
CA PHE A 18 5.53 -3.59 9.98
C PHE A 18 4.18 -2.87 10.01
N LEU A 19 3.41 -3.02 8.93
CA LEU A 19 1.98 -2.71 8.93
C LEU A 19 1.17 -4.01 8.84
N MET A 20 0.12 -4.10 9.65
CA MET A 20 -0.87 -5.17 9.53
C MET A 20 -2.14 -4.63 8.88
N GLU A 21 -2.73 -5.44 8.03
CA GLU A 21 -3.99 -5.15 7.37
C GLU A 21 -5.13 -4.98 8.37
N ALA A 22 -6.01 -4.00 8.06
CA ALA A 22 -7.34 -3.89 8.62
C ALA A 22 -8.34 -3.41 7.56
N HIS A 23 -9.64 -3.67 7.81
CA HIS A 23 -10.74 -3.43 6.88
C HIS A 23 -12.03 -2.94 7.54
N SER A 24 -11.96 -2.64 8.82
CA SER A 24 -13.07 -2.08 9.63
C SER A 24 -12.52 -1.45 10.91
N GLY A 25 -13.30 -0.63 11.60
CA GLY A 25 -12.90 -0.07 12.89
C GLY A 25 -12.56 -1.16 13.92
N MET A 26 -13.30 -2.27 13.93
CA MET A 26 -13.00 -3.39 14.84
C MET A 26 -11.66 -4.06 14.52
N SER A 27 -11.41 -4.41 13.25
CA SER A 27 -10.14 -5.03 12.87
C SER A 27 -8.95 -4.09 13.08
N ALA A 28 -9.14 -2.78 12.87
CA ALA A 28 -8.12 -1.77 13.15
C ALA A 28 -7.78 -1.71 14.65
N LYS A 29 -8.78 -1.75 15.52
CA LYS A 29 -8.59 -1.80 16.98
C LYS A 29 -7.84 -3.04 17.43
N ILE A 30 -8.19 -4.21 16.89
CA ILE A 30 -7.50 -5.48 17.17
C ILE A 30 -6.02 -5.41 16.75
N VAL A 31 -5.73 -4.82 15.58
CA VAL A 31 -4.34 -4.63 15.11
C VAL A 31 -3.54 -3.76 16.08
N GLU A 32 -4.11 -2.64 16.51
CA GLU A 32 -3.46 -1.77 17.48
C GLU A 32 -3.23 -2.47 18.83
N GLU A 33 -4.23 -3.18 19.37
CA GLU A 33 -4.14 -3.95 20.62
C GLU A 33 -3.13 -5.09 20.53
N ALA A 34 -2.90 -5.66 19.34
CA ALA A 34 -1.85 -6.64 19.10
C ALA A 34 -0.43 -6.05 19.07
N GLY A 35 -0.29 -4.72 19.18
CA GLY A 35 1.00 -4.02 19.31
C GLY A 35 1.60 -3.57 17.97
N PHE A 36 0.86 -3.63 16.85
CA PHE A 36 1.33 -3.02 15.60
C PHE A 36 1.36 -1.50 15.72
N LYS A 37 2.45 -0.91 15.24
CA LYS A 37 2.65 0.55 15.28
C LYS A 37 1.98 1.29 14.12
N GLY A 38 1.40 0.56 13.17
CA GLY A 38 0.70 1.12 12.04
C GLY A 38 -0.15 0.09 11.30
N ILE A 39 -1.10 0.60 10.53
CA ILE A 39 -2.13 -0.18 9.86
C ILE A 39 -2.03 0.01 8.35
N TRP A 40 -2.23 -1.07 7.61
CA TRP A 40 -2.53 -1.07 6.19
C TRP A 40 -4.05 -1.11 5.99
N GLY A 41 -4.65 -0.01 5.55
CA GLY A 41 -6.05 0.05 5.13
C GLY A 41 -6.19 -0.62 3.77
N SER A 42 -6.46 -1.92 3.77
CA SER A 42 -6.38 -2.79 2.59
C SER A 42 -7.58 -2.60 1.66
N GLY A 43 -7.36 -2.12 0.44
CA GLY A 43 -8.41 -2.02 -0.59
C GLY A 43 -9.07 -3.35 -0.91
N LEU A 44 -8.28 -4.43 -1.02
CA LEU A 44 -8.79 -5.79 -1.21
C LEU A 44 -9.71 -6.23 -0.06
N SER A 45 -9.26 -6.06 1.19
CA SER A 45 -10.00 -6.54 2.34
C SER A 45 -11.26 -5.70 2.61
N ILE A 46 -11.19 -4.39 2.40
CA ILE A 46 -12.37 -3.50 2.50
C ILE A 46 -13.38 -3.87 1.42
N SER A 47 -12.97 -3.99 0.16
CA SER A 47 -13.85 -4.41 -0.94
C SER A 47 -14.51 -5.77 -0.65
N GLY A 48 -13.70 -6.74 -0.20
CA GLY A 48 -14.19 -8.07 0.17
C GLY A 48 -15.18 -8.05 1.33
N SER A 49 -14.97 -7.21 2.34
CA SER A 49 -15.89 -7.05 3.47
C SER A 49 -17.24 -6.42 3.06
N LEU A 50 -17.24 -5.61 2.02
CA LEU A 50 -18.45 -5.04 1.39
C LEU A 50 -19.13 -6.02 0.41
N GLY A 51 -18.52 -7.20 0.16
CA GLY A 51 -19.07 -8.21 -0.75
C GLY A 51 -18.88 -7.89 -2.23
N VAL A 52 -17.92 -7.02 -2.58
CA VAL A 52 -17.60 -6.62 -3.95
C VAL A 52 -16.16 -7.02 -4.33
N ARG A 53 -15.84 -6.99 -5.63
CA ARG A 53 -14.52 -7.36 -6.13
C ARG A 53 -13.50 -6.23 -5.95
N ASP A 54 -12.25 -6.62 -5.79
CA ASP A 54 -11.09 -5.71 -5.69
C ASP A 54 -10.65 -5.23 -7.10
N ASN A 55 -11.51 -4.46 -7.75
CA ASN A 55 -11.32 -3.90 -9.09
C ASN A 55 -12.03 -2.55 -9.28
N ASN A 56 -12.05 -1.73 -8.23
CA ASN A 56 -12.76 -0.46 -8.14
C ASN A 56 -14.30 -0.59 -8.22
N GLU A 57 -14.88 -1.74 -7.84
CA GLU A 57 -16.34 -1.86 -7.67
C GLU A 57 -16.83 -1.04 -6.48
N ALA A 58 -16.13 -1.08 -5.35
CA ALA A 58 -16.35 -0.10 -4.29
C ALA A 58 -15.93 1.30 -4.76
N SER A 59 -16.79 2.29 -4.56
CA SER A 59 -16.41 3.67 -4.82
C SER A 59 -15.34 4.14 -3.82
N TRP A 60 -14.49 5.07 -4.23
CA TRP A 60 -13.50 5.64 -3.32
C TRP A 60 -14.15 6.28 -2.08
N THR A 61 -15.39 6.76 -2.15
CA THR A 61 -16.12 7.32 -1.01
C THR A 61 -16.55 6.25 -0.01
N GLN A 62 -16.98 5.07 -0.48
CA GLN A 62 -17.25 3.92 0.41
C GLN A 62 -15.99 3.46 1.14
N ILE A 63 -14.85 3.49 0.47
CA ILE A 63 -13.56 3.19 1.11
C ILE A 63 -13.23 4.25 2.18
N LEU A 64 -13.43 5.55 1.88
CA LEU A 64 -13.25 6.63 2.86
C LEU A 64 -14.12 6.47 4.10
N ASP A 65 -15.40 6.12 3.93
CA ASP A 65 -16.30 5.90 5.04
C ASP A 65 -15.79 4.81 6.01
N VAL A 66 -15.24 3.72 5.46
CA VAL A 66 -14.63 2.65 6.28
C VAL A 66 -13.35 3.15 6.97
N LEU A 67 -12.52 3.90 6.27
CA LEU A 67 -11.26 4.43 6.81
C LEU A 67 -11.50 5.45 7.94
N GLU A 68 -12.58 6.25 7.87
CA GLU A 68 -12.98 7.15 8.94
C GLU A 68 -13.24 6.38 10.23
N PHE A 69 -14.04 5.32 10.19
CA PHE A 69 -14.26 4.44 11.36
C PHE A 69 -12.97 3.78 11.87
N MET A 70 -12.07 3.39 10.97
CA MET A 70 -10.79 2.83 11.36
C MET A 70 -9.91 3.87 12.06
N SER A 71 -9.90 5.10 11.55
CA SER A 71 -9.14 6.21 12.11
C SER A 71 -9.66 6.61 13.49
N ASP A 72 -10.98 6.68 13.66
CA ASP A 72 -11.63 7.01 14.94
C ASP A 72 -11.38 5.94 16.01
N ALA A 73 -11.27 4.68 15.60
CA ALA A 73 -11.07 3.56 16.50
C ALA A 73 -9.62 3.40 17.00
N THR A 74 -8.64 4.08 16.39
CA THR A 74 -7.20 3.84 16.65
C THR A 74 -6.38 5.12 16.78
N THR A 75 -5.25 5.01 17.47
CA THR A 75 -4.27 6.10 17.63
C THR A 75 -3.02 5.92 16.75
N VAL A 76 -2.84 4.74 16.15
CA VAL A 76 -1.73 4.43 15.25
C VAL A 76 -2.02 4.90 13.83
N PRO A 77 -0.99 5.20 13.02
CA PRO A 77 -1.17 5.69 11.66
C PRO A 77 -1.74 4.63 10.73
N ILE A 78 -2.56 5.07 9.77
CA ILE A 78 -3.09 4.24 8.69
C ILE A 78 -2.47 4.69 7.37
N LEU A 79 -1.86 3.76 6.64
CA LEU A 79 -1.50 3.89 5.23
C LEU A 79 -2.60 3.25 4.39
N MET A 80 -3.30 4.05 3.60
CA MET A 80 -4.39 3.57 2.74
C MET A 80 -3.85 2.91 1.46
N ASP A 81 -4.42 1.77 1.07
CA ASP A 81 -4.36 1.25 -0.30
C ASP A 81 -5.26 2.10 -1.20
N GLY A 82 -4.67 3.01 -1.95
CA GLY A 82 -5.36 3.98 -2.80
C GLY A 82 -5.53 3.52 -4.24
N ASP A 83 -5.35 2.22 -4.51
CA ASP A 83 -5.43 1.67 -5.87
C ASP A 83 -4.58 2.48 -6.87
N THR A 84 -5.17 2.96 -7.96
CA THR A 84 -4.49 3.81 -8.96
C THR A 84 -4.67 5.32 -8.71
N GLY A 85 -5.19 5.72 -7.53
CA GLY A 85 -5.63 7.08 -7.22
C GLY A 85 -7.05 7.41 -7.71
N PHE A 86 -7.83 6.37 -8.05
CA PHE A 86 -9.25 6.42 -8.46
C PHE A 86 -9.55 7.33 -9.65
N GLY A 87 -8.64 7.45 -10.59
CA GLY A 87 -8.81 8.23 -11.81
C GLY A 87 -7.56 9.01 -12.21
N ASN A 88 -7.72 10.27 -12.61
CA ASN A 88 -6.61 11.13 -13.01
C ASN A 88 -6.04 11.97 -11.84
N PHE A 89 -5.17 12.93 -12.14
CA PHE A 89 -4.53 13.78 -11.13
C PHE A 89 -5.54 14.62 -10.31
N ASN A 90 -6.70 14.99 -10.87
CA ASN A 90 -7.75 15.71 -10.12
C ASN A 90 -8.38 14.81 -9.04
N ASN A 91 -8.58 13.51 -9.37
CA ASN A 91 -9.07 12.53 -8.41
C ASN A 91 -8.04 12.33 -7.29
N MET A 92 -6.75 12.23 -7.62
CA MET A 92 -5.68 12.11 -6.63
C MET A 92 -5.61 13.32 -5.70
N ARG A 93 -5.72 14.55 -6.21
CA ARG A 93 -5.80 15.78 -5.41
C ARG A 93 -6.98 15.75 -4.43
N ARG A 94 -8.14 15.29 -4.91
CA ARG A 94 -9.34 15.20 -4.07
C ARG A 94 -9.17 14.14 -3.00
N LEU A 95 -8.59 13.00 -3.34
CA LEU A 95 -8.31 11.89 -2.43
C LEU A 95 -7.42 12.35 -1.28
N VAL A 96 -6.23 12.88 -1.55
CA VAL A 96 -5.28 13.36 -0.52
C VAL A 96 -5.96 14.35 0.42
N LYS A 97 -6.66 15.35 -0.12
CA LYS A 97 -7.40 16.33 0.70
C LYS A 97 -8.42 15.69 1.63
N LYS A 98 -9.07 14.61 1.18
CA LYS A 98 -10.08 13.91 2.00
C LYS A 98 -9.44 13.01 3.05
N LEU A 99 -8.35 12.34 2.72
CA LEU A 99 -7.60 11.52 3.66
C LEU A 99 -7.04 12.34 4.83
N GLU A 100 -6.49 13.54 4.57
CA GLU A 100 -6.06 14.45 5.63
C GLU A 100 -7.22 14.89 6.54
N GLN A 101 -8.43 15.06 6.00
CA GLN A 101 -9.61 15.47 6.79
C GLN A 101 -10.08 14.42 7.78
N ILE A 102 -9.84 13.13 7.50
CA ILE A 102 -10.21 12.00 8.36
C ILE A 102 -8.98 11.39 9.07
N ASP A 103 -7.89 12.16 9.22
CA ASP A 103 -6.67 11.80 9.96
C ASP A 103 -6.00 10.50 9.47
N ILE A 104 -6.06 10.22 8.16
CA ILE A 104 -5.29 9.16 7.51
C ILE A 104 -3.87 9.66 7.22
N ALA A 105 -2.87 8.84 7.56
CA ALA A 105 -1.47 9.26 7.57
C ALA A 105 -0.79 9.25 6.20
N GLY A 106 -1.33 8.51 5.25
CA GLY A 106 -0.76 8.43 3.91
C GLY A 106 -1.57 7.55 2.97
N VAL A 107 -1.16 7.56 1.72
CA VAL A 107 -1.77 6.78 0.64
C VAL A 107 -0.70 6.10 -0.20
N CYS A 108 -0.93 4.84 -0.53
CA CYS A 108 -0.16 4.08 -1.51
C CYS A 108 -0.96 4.01 -2.81
N ILE A 109 -0.38 4.46 -3.93
CA ILE A 109 -1.01 4.34 -5.25
C ILE A 109 -0.15 3.50 -6.19
N GLU A 110 -0.79 2.67 -7.03
CA GLU A 110 -0.11 1.77 -7.97
C GLU A 110 -0.16 2.28 -9.40
N ASP A 111 0.88 1.99 -10.18
CA ASP A 111 1.04 2.43 -11.57
C ASP A 111 0.32 1.54 -12.59
N LYS A 112 -0.83 0.97 -12.21
CA LYS A 112 -1.78 0.34 -13.14
C LYS A 112 -2.71 1.37 -13.78
N ILE A 113 -3.38 0.94 -14.86
CA ILE A 113 -4.41 1.73 -15.51
C ILE A 113 -5.73 1.63 -14.71
N PHE A 114 -6.41 2.76 -14.52
CA PHE A 114 -7.76 2.80 -13.93
C PHE A 114 -8.84 2.40 -14.96
N PRO A 115 -9.85 1.59 -14.59
CA PRO A 115 -10.01 0.87 -13.34
C PRO A 115 -8.99 -0.28 -13.19
N LYS A 116 -8.49 -0.50 -11.96
CA LYS A 116 -7.49 -1.53 -11.72
C LYS A 116 -8.03 -2.95 -11.94
N THR A 117 -7.10 -3.88 -12.18
CA THR A 117 -7.36 -5.31 -12.09
C THR A 117 -6.49 -5.91 -10.99
N ASN A 118 -7.01 -6.91 -10.26
CA ASN A 118 -6.25 -7.57 -9.21
C ASN A 118 -4.95 -8.18 -9.77
N SER A 119 -3.84 -7.98 -9.06
CA SER A 119 -2.48 -8.35 -9.48
C SER A 119 -2.29 -9.86 -9.67
N PHE A 120 -3.15 -10.69 -9.08
CA PHE A 120 -3.01 -12.15 -9.08
C PHE A 120 -4.03 -12.89 -9.96
N LEU A 121 -4.98 -12.19 -10.59
CA LEU A 121 -6.09 -12.82 -11.33
C LEU A 121 -5.82 -13.10 -12.81
N ARG A 122 -4.73 -12.62 -13.40
CA ARG A 122 -4.44 -12.82 -14.84
C ARG A 122 -3.00 -13.26 -15.06
N ASP A 123 -2.85 -14.36 -15.77
CA ASP A 123 -1.62 -14.69 -16.46
C ASP A 123 -1.56 -13.84 -17.73
N GLY A 124 -0.61 -12.92 -17.79
CA GLY A 124 -0.41 -12.07 -18.96
C GLY A 124 -0.07 -10.63 -18.62
N ALA A 125 0.36 -9.89 -19.65
CA ALA A 125 0.79 -8.52 -19.52
C ALA A 125 -0.36 -7.63 -19.02
N GLN A 126 -0.25 -7.18 -17.77
CA GLN A 126 -1.14 -6.13 -17.26
C GLN A 126 -0.61 -4.79 -17.77
N PRO A 127 -1.46 -3.96 -18.41
CA PRO A 127 -1.01 -2.66 -18.87
C PRO A 127 -0.70 -1.76 -17.67
N LEU A 128 0.45 -1.09 -17.72
CA LEU A 128 0.83 -0.07 -16.75
C LEU A 128 0.57 1.32 -17.32
N ALA A 129 0.29 2.26 -16.41
CA ALA A 129 0.14 3.66 -16.77
C ALA A 129 1.43 4.23 -17.36
N ASP A 130 1.30 5.25 -18.18
CA ASP A 130 2.45 6.04 -18.64
C ASP A 130 3.17 6.64 -17.42
N ILE A 131 4.51 6.60 -17.44
CA ILE A 131 5.35 7.09 -16.32
C ILE A 131 5.07 8.57 -16.02
N LYS A 132 4.91 9.40 -17.06
CA LYS A 132 4.68 10.85 -16.87
C LYS A 132 3.31 11.12 -16.28
N GLU A 133 2.29 10.35 -16.72
CA GLU A 133 0.93 10.43 -16.15
C GLU A 133 0.96 10.08 -14.65
N PHE A 134 1.59 8.97 -14.30
CA PHE A 134 1.67 8.54 -12.90
C PHE A 134 2.51 9.52 -12.03
N CYS A 135 3.63 10.02 -12.55
CA CYS A 135 4.38 11.11 -11.92
C CYS A 135 3.51 12.36 -11.70
N GLY A 136 2.63 12.67 -12.66
CA GLY A 136 1.66 13.76 -12.54
C GLY A 136 0.70 13.57 -11.37
N LYS A 137 0.22 12.33 -11.12
CA LYS A 137 -0.62 12.02 -9.96
C LYS A 137 0.14 12.21 -8.64
N ILE A 138 1.39 11.73 -8.56
CA ILE A 138 2.23 11.90 -7.36
C ILE A 138 2.43 13.39 -7.07
N LYS A 139 2.87 14.17 -8.05
CA LYS A 139 3.06 15.63 -7.91
C LYS A 139 1.79 16.32 -7.46
N ALA A 140 0.66 16.02 -8.10
CA ALA A 140 -0.64 16.61 -7.77
C ALA A 140 -1.08 16.28 -6.33
N GLY A 141 -0.74 15.09 -5.83
CA GLY A 141 -0.94 14.71 -4.43
C GLY A 141 -0.04 15.50 -3.48
N LYS A 142 1.25 15.61 -3.79
CA LYS A 142 2.23 16.38 -3.00
C LYS A 142 1.89 17.89 -2.98
N ASP A 143 1.48 18.45 -4.10
CA ASP A 143 1.15 19.88 -4.21
C ASP A 143 -0.12 20.28 -3.42
N ILE A 144 -1.05 19.34 -3.21
CA ILE A 144 -2.33 19.63 -2.51
C ILE A 144 -2.27 19.33 -1.03
N GLN A 145 -1.34 18.47 -0.55
CA GLN A 145 -1.23 18.13 0.87
C GLN A 145 -0.99 19.39 1.70
N LYS A 146 -1.55 19.42 2.90
CA LYS A 146 -1.39 20.51 3.86
C LYS A 146 -0.42 20.16 4.97
N ASP A 147 -0.30 18.88 5.27
CA ASP A 147 0.62 18.35 6.25
C ASP A 147 1.84 17.79 5.52
N ASP A 148 3.01 18.39 5.73
CA ASP A 148 4.28 17.97 5.10
C ASP A 148 4.70 16.55 5.47
N ASP A 149 4.11 15.99 6.52
CA ASP A 149 4.33 14.62 6.97
C ASP A 149 3.35 13.62 6.34
N PHE A 150 2.33 14.07 5.59
CA PHE A 150 1.45 13.15 4.87
C PHE A 150 2.26 12.37 3.81
N VAL A 151 2.15 11.05 3.85
CA VAL A 151 2.99 10.13 3.05
C VAL A 151 2.29 9.73 1.75
N ILE A 152 3.01 9.82 0.63
CA ILE A 152 2.60 9.23 -0.65
C ILE A 152 3.60 8.12 -1.02
N VAL A 153 3.12 6.88 -1.02
CA VAL A 153 3.90 5.71 -1.45
C VAL A 153 3.55 5.38 -2.90
N ALA A 154 4.55 5.27 -3.75
CA ALA A 154 4.36 4.87 -5.14
C ALA A 154 4.61 3.36 -5.29
N ARG A 155 3.58 2.59 -5.64
CA ARG A 155 3.68 1.15 -5.87
C ARG A 155 3.99 0.88 -7.34
N VAL A 156 5.10 0.17 -7.55
CA VAL A 156 5.60 -0.24 -8.87
C VAL A 156 5.15 -1.66 -9.17
N GLU A 157 4.34 -1.82 -10.21
CA GLU A 157 3.78 -3.09 -10.65
C GLU A 157 4.56 -3.73 -11.82
N ALA A 158 5.77 -3.25 -12.12
CA ALA A 158 6.57 -3.72 -13.25
C ALA A 158 6.88 -5.23 -13.20
N PHE A 159 7.18 -5.79 -12.01
CA PHE A 159 7.40 -7.23 -11.85
C PHE A 159 6.09 -8.03 -12.02
N ILE A 160 4.98 -7.52 -11.51
CA ILE A 160 3.65 -8.12 -11.70
C ILE A 160 3.28 -8.18 -13.20
N ALA A 161 3.57 -7.10 -13.92
CA ALA A 161 3.36 -7.01 -15.37
C ALA A 161 4.36 -7.83 -16.20
N GLY A 162 5.42 -8.36 -15.59
CA GLY A 162 6.47 -9.12 -16.28
C GLY A 162 7.46 -8.24 -17.07
N TRP A 163 7.58 -6.94 -16.74
CA TRP A 163 8.45 -6.01 -17.45
C TRP A 163 9.89 -5.98 -16.89
N GLY A 164 10.13 -6.68 -15.79
CA GLY A 164 11.45 -6.97 -15.23
C GLY A 164 12.14 -5.81 -14.53
N LEU A 165 13.37 -6.09 -14.04
CA LEU A 165 14.13 -5.24 -13.15
C LEU A 165 14.42 -3.84 -13.74
N LYS A 166 14.84 -3.78 -15.00
CA LYS A 166 15.21 -2.50 -15.65
C LYS A 166 14.04 -1.50 -15.66
N GLU A 167 12.84 -1.98 -15.99
CA GLU A 167 11.64 -1.12 -15.98
C GLU A 167 11.21 -0.80 -14.55
N ALA A 168 11.32 -1.73 -13.62
CA ALA A 168 11.05 -1.49 -12.20
C ALA A 168 11.92 -0.36 -11.63
N LEU A 169 13.22 -0.39 -11.88
CA LEU A 169 14.17 0.65 -11.47
C LEU A 169 13.87 2.01 -12.13
N LYS A 170 13.60 2.01 -13.43
CA LYS A 170 13.26 3.23 -14.19
C LYS A 170 12.00 3.91 -13.61
N ARG A 171 10.94 3.14 -13.32
CA ARG A 171 9.70 3.64 -12.73
C ARG A 171 9.91 4.14 -11.32
N ALA A 172 10.56 3.34 -10.47
CA ALA A 172 10.86 3.72 -9.09
C ALA A 172 11.63 5.04 -9.01
N GLU A 173 12.65 5.23 -9.87
CA GLU A 173 13.43 6.47 -9.91
C GLU A 173 12.58 7.66 -10.37
N ALA A 174 11.76 7.50 -11.40
CA ALA A 174 10.87 8.56 -11.86
C ALA A 174 9.86 8.97 -10.78
N TYR A 175 9.32 8.01 -10.04
CA TYR A 175 8.34 8.27 -8.98
C TYR A 175 8.97 8.93 -7.76
N ARG A 176 10.19 8.51 -7.38
CA ARG A 176 11.00 9.18 -6.36
C ARG A 176 11.23 10.65 -6.73
N GLN A 177 11.65 10.91 -7.97
CA GLN A 177 11.88 12.28 -8.47
C GLN A 177 10.59 13.10 -8.57
N ALA A 178 9.44 12.45 -8.73
CA ALA A 178 8.13 13.09 -8.70
C ALA A 178 7.66 13.47 -7.28
N GLY A 179 8.38 13.01 -6.24
CA GLY A 179 8.12 13.36 -4.84
C GLY A 179 7.47 12.26 -4.00
N ALA A 180 7.44 11.01 -4.48
CA ALA A 180 7.01 9.88 -3.63
C ALA A 180 7.93 9.75 -2.41
N ASP A 181 7.35 9.60 -1.22
CA ASP A 181 8.08 9.49 0.05
C ASP A 181 8.72 8.10 0.22
N ALA A 182 8.11 7.07 -0.38
CA ALA A 182 8.64 5.71 -0.45
C ALA A 182 8.17 5.00 -1.72
N ILE A 183 8.87 3.92 -2.09
CA ILE A 183 8.49 3.05 -3.20
C ILE A 183 8.03 1.71 -2.63
N LEU A 184 6.89 1.20 -3.08
CA LEU A 184 6.46 -0.15 -2.79
C LEU A 184 6.78 -1.04 -3.99
N MET A 185 7.64 -2.03 -3.77
CA MET A 185 7.97 -3.05 -4.76
C MET A 185 7.08 -4.28 -4.57
N HIS A 186 6.41 -4.68 -5.63
CA HIS A 186 5.49 -5.81 -5.60
C HIS A 186 5.94 -6.92 -6.55
N SER A 187 6.00 -8.15 -6.04
CA SER A 187 6.33 -9.35 -6.83
C SER A 187 5.28 -10.44 -6.63
N LYS A 188 5.05 -11.24 -7.67
CA LYS A 188 4.16 -12.43 -7.64
C LYS A 188 4.92 -13.74 -7.50
N LEU A 189 6.25 -13.72 -7.45
CA LEU A 189 7.05 -14.92 -7.24
C LEU A 189 6.86 -15.46 -5.83
N SER A 190 7.05 -16.78 -5.67
CA SER A 190 7.02 -17.46 -4.38
C SER A 190 8.29 -17.28 -3.53
N ASN A 191 9.27 -16.54 -4.05
CA ASN A 191 10.50 -16.16 -3.38
C ASN A 191 10.77 -14.66 -3.56
N ALA A 192 11.68 -14.11 -2.77
CA ALA A 192 11.99 -12.68 -2.76
C ALA A 192 13.11 -12.26 -3.75
N CYS A 193 13.52 -13.10 -4.69
CA CYS A 193 14.68 -12.82 -5.57
C CYS A 193 14.53 -11.50 -6.32
N GLU A 194 13.37 -11.24 -6.98
CA GLU A 194 13.15 -9.97 -7.70
C GLU A 194 13.26 -8.74 -6.79
N ILE A 195 12.81 -8.89 -5.53
CA ILE A 195 12.90 -7.81 -4.53
C ILE A 195 14.38 -7.56 -4.16
N PHE A 196 15.14 -8.63 -3.92
CA PHE A 196 16.54 -8.51 -3.54
C PHE A 196 17.40 -8.01 -4.70
N ASP A 197 17.17 -8.47 -5.93
CA ASP A 197 17.82 -7.93 -7.12
C ASP A 197 17.52 -6.44 -7.29
N PHE A 198 16.28 -6.04 -7.07
CA PHE A 198 15.92 -4.63 -7.08
C PHE A 198 16.67 -3.85 -5.99
N MET A 199 16.72 -4.34 -4.74
CA MET A 199 17.39 -3.67 -3.63
C MET A 199 18.90 -3.50 -3.87
N ASN A 200 19.56 -4.50 -4.46
CA ASN A 200 20.99 -4.44 -4.80
C ASN A 200 21.30 -3.28 -5.77
N GLU A 201 20.43 -3.04 -6.76
CA GLU A 201 20.59 -1.96 -7.74
C GLU A 201 20.04 -0.61 -7.23
N TRP A 202 18.98 -0.65 -6.40
CA TRP A 202 18.35 0.56 -5.86
C TRP A 202 19.20 1.24 -4.80
N GLY A 203 19.87 0.46 -3.95
CA GLY A 203 20.61 0.98 -2.80
C GLY A 203 19.68 1.77 -1.86
N ASN A 204 20.17 2.90 -1.37
CA ASN A 204 19.45 3.72 -0.37
C ASN A 204 18.86 5.01 -0.97
N ARG A 205 18.39 5.00 -2.23
CA ARG A 205 17.86 6.21 -2.89
C ARG A 205 16.56 6.73 -2.28
N ALA A 206 15.72 5.83 -1.82
CA ALA A 206 14.49 6.11 -1.05
C ALA A 206 14.08 4.87 -0.27
N PRO A 207 13.26 5.02 0.79
CA PRO A 207 12.69 3.89 1.55
C PRO A 207 11.90 2.93 0.65
N ILE A 208 12.01 1.62 0.95
CA ILE A 208 11.31 0.58 0.20
C ILE A 208 10.33 -0.15 1.13
N ALA A 209 9.07 -0.20 0.68
CA ALA A 209 8.03 -1.06 1.24
C ALA A 209 7.84 -2.31 0.38
N ILE A 210 7.45 -3.42 1.01
CA ILE A 210 7.15 -4.70 0.35
C ILE A 210 5.83 -5.29 0.86
N VAL A 211 5.23 -6.17 0.02
CA VAL A 211 4.05 -6.96 0.38
C VAL A 211 4.38 -8.46 0.19
N PRO A 212 4.91 -9.16 1.21
CA PRO A 212 5.42 -10.53 1.07
C PRO A 212 4.33 -11.61 1.05
N THR A 213 3.17 -11.33 0.45
CA THR A 213 2.02 -12.26 0.40
C THR A 213 2.35 -13.59 -0.30
N LYS A 214 3.18 -13.56 -1.34
CA LYS A 214 3.56 -14.77 -2.10
C LYS A 214 4.86 -15.40 -1.61
N TYR A 215 5.76 -14.61 -1.03
CA TYR A 215 7.06 -15.06 -0.52
C TYR A 215 7.13 -14.99 1.01
N TYR A 216 6.00 -15.32 1.65
CA TYR A 216 5.83 -15.27 3.12
C TYR A 216 6.77 -16.24 3.88
N THR A 217 7.37 -17.21 3.20
CA THR A 217 8.36 -18.12 3.78
C THR A 217 9.76 -17.48 3.90
N THR A 218 9.98 -16.31 3.29
CA THR A 218 11.24 -15.57 3.41
C THR A 218 11.37 -15.03 4.84
N PRO A 219 12.45 -15.40 5.58
CA PRO A 219 12.65 -14.86 6.93
C PRO A 219 12.76 -13.33 6.94
N THR A 220 12.18 -12.69 7.94
CA THR A 220 12.23 -11.21 8.07
C THR A 220 13.66 -10.67 8.21
N GLU A 221 14.59 -11.48 8.71
CA GLU A 221 16.02 -11.14 8.77
C GLU A 221 16.62 -10.87 7.37
N GLU A 222 16.14 -11.57 6.33
CA GLU A 222 16.59 -11.31 4.97
C GLU A 222 16.11 -9.94 4.48
N PHE A 223 14.91 -9.52 4.88
CA PHE A 223 14.41 -8.17 4.57
C PHE A 223 15.24 -7.09 5.27
N ARG A 224 15.66 -7.32 6.53
CA ARG A 224 16.55 -6.42 7.27
C ARG A 224 17.92 -6.30 6.61
N LYS A 225 18.53 -7.41 6.21
CA LYS A 225 19.84 -7.43 5.52
C LYS A 225 19.82 -6.64 4.21
N HIS A 226 18.68 -6.58 3.53
CA HIS A 226 18.51 -5.84 2.29
C HIS A 226 17.98 -4.42 2.50
N ASN A 227 18.00 -3.88 3.73
CA ASN A 227 17.57 -2.52 4.07
C ASN A 227 16.13 -2.19 3.63
N ILE A 228 15.21 -3.15 3.71
CA ILE A 228 13.79 -2.90 3.49
C ILE A 228 13.25 -2.14 4.70
N SER A 229 12.57 -1.03 4.45
CA SER A 229 12.06 -0.15 5.50
C SER A 229 10.74 -0.64 6.08
N LEU A 230 9.85 -1.20 5.24
CA LEU A 230 8.49 -1.52 5.64
C LEU A 230 7.99 -2.83 5.01
N ALA A 231 7.51 -3.76 5.81
CA ALA A 231 6.81 -4.96 5.36
C ALA A 231 5.31 -4.86 5.70
N ILE A 232 4.46 -5.08 4.70
CA ILE A 232 3.00 -4.96 4.81
C ILE A 232 2.38 -6.35 4.76
N TRP A 233 1.71 -6.77 5.84
CA TRP A 233 0.91 -7.99 5.92
C TRP A 233 -0.51 -7.69 5.41
N ALA A 234 -0.70 -7.76 4.09
CA ALA A 234 -1.75 -7.02 3.37
C ALA A 234 -3.19 -7.57 3.48
N ASN A 235 -3.40 -8.82 3.90
CA ASN A 235 -4.74 -9.43 3.96
C ASN A 235 -4.89 -10.59 4.95
N HIS A 236 -4.04 -10.65 5.96
CA HIS A 236 -3.95 -11.80 6.87
C HIS A 236 -5.17 -11.90 7.80
N ILE A 237 -5.58 -10.79 8.40
CA ILE A 237 -6.72 -10.74 9.33
C ILE A 237 -8.01 -11.03 8.58
N PHE A 238 -8.21 -10.43 7.39
CA PHE A 238 -9.41 -10.67 6.58
C PHE A 238 -9.55 -12.14 6.18
N ARG A 239 -8.47 -12.77 5.70
CA ARG A 239 -8.48 -14.19 5.35
C ARG A 239 -8.74 -15.09 6.56
N GLY A 240 -8.12 -14.80 7.70
CA GLY A 240 -8.36 -15.52 8.94
C GLY A 240 -9.80 -15.37 9.44
N SER A 241 -10.38 -14.18 9.33
CA SER A 241 -11.77 -13.93 9.72
C SER A 241 -12.75 -14.71 8.85
N ILE A 242 -12.54 -14.78 7.53
CA ILE A 242 -13.38 -15.58 6.61
C ILE A 242 -13.35 -17.06 7.03
N GLN A 243 -12.15 -17.61 7.24
CA GLN A 243 -12.01 -19.01 7.67
C GLN A 243 -12.78 -19.26 8.96
N LYS A 244 -12.63 -18.38 9.97
CA LYS A 244 -13.30 -18.57 11.25
C LYS A 244 -14.80 -18.41 11.17
N MET A 245 -15.29 -17.45 10.39
CA MET A 245 -16.75 -17.32 10.15
C MET A 245 -17.33 -18.56 9.47
N GLN A 246 -16.64 -19.14 8.48
CA GLN A 246 -17.08 -20.39 7.84
C GLN A 246 -17.12 -21.55 8.82
N GLU A 247 -16.10 -21.72 9.65
CA GLU A 247 -16.07 -22.76 10.69
C GLU A 247 -17.27 -22.64 11.67
N ILE A 248 -17.58 -21.42 12.13
CA ILE A 248 -18.68 -21.19 13.09
C ILE A 248 -20.05 -21.40 12.41
N ALA A 249 -20.21 -20.93 11.17
CA ALA A 249 -21.47 -21.05 10.45
C ALA A 249 -21.82 -22.48 10.06
N GLN A 250 -20.86 -23.42 10.09
CA GLN A 250 -21.06 -24.84 9.81
C GLN A 250 -21.36 -25.69 11.07
N GLN A 251 -21.22 -25.13 12.27
CA GLN A 251 -21.55 -25.78 13.56
C GLN A 251 -23.03 -25.74 13.87
#